data_16c690d3fa1c67fea006a2379038f81c
#
_entry.id   16c690d3fa1c67fea006a2379038f81c
#
_cell.length_a   1.000
_cell.length_b   1.000
_cell.length_c   1.000
_cell.angle_alpha   90.00
_cell.angle_beta   90.00
_cell.angle_gamma   90.00
#
_symmetry.space_group_name_H-M   'P 1'
#
loop_
_entity.id
_entity.type
_entity.pdbx_description
1 polymer ?
#
loop_
_entity_poly.entity_id
_entity_poly.type
_entity_poly.pdbx_seq_one_letter_code
_entity_poly.pdbx_strand_id
1 'polypeptide(L)'
;MPEYRRPAAATLEARLAEPRRFIQVIAGPRQVGKTTLVLQVAERLRIPCRYASADQPTLRGPGWIAEQWDAARAEFGRDDGVLILDEVQKAADWAESVKRLWDEDTREKRPLRIVLLGSAPLLMQRALSESLAGRFEVIRLTHWSPAEMREAFGWSVEQAIFYGGYPGAAPLIADHERWVRYIRDSIIEPTISRDVLLMTRVDKPALLRRLFELSCRYSGQVLSYNKMLGQLQDAGNTTTLAHYLDLLASAGMVTGLPKYAGQIVRRRASSPKLQVMNTALMTALSGYTFDEARSDPEFWGRLVESAVGAHLANAAFASDFELYYWRERDREVDFVVESHGRRIAIEVKSGRAGDSLPGLDAFISTFGESRRLLVGAGGIDIEEFLSSPVSRWLP
;
A
#
# COMPACT_ATOMS: atom_id res chain seq x y z
N MET A 1 5.54 -21.77 -3.59
CA MET A 1 5.18 -20.54 -4.31
C MET A 1 5.88 -20.57 -5.65
N PRO A 2 5.30 -20.03 -6.74
CA PRO A 2 6.05 -19.88 -7.98
C PRO A 2 7.28 -19.00 -7.72
N GLU A 3 8.34 -19.23 -8.49
CA GLU A 3 9.63 -18.51 -8.41
C GLU A 3 9.50 -17.07 -8.97
N TYR A 4 8.38 -16.40 -8.69
CA TYR A 4 8.12 -15.06 -9.19
C TYR A 4 8.95 -14.02 -8.42
N ARG A 5 9.53 -13.12 -9.15
CA ARG A 5 10.39 -12.07 -8.63
C ARG A 5 9.79 -10.71 -8.93
N ARG A 6 9.45 -9.98 -7.89
CA ARG A 6 8.89 -8.63 -8.02
C ARG A 6 9.89 -7.66 -8.65
N PRO A 7 9.45 -6.70 -9.48
CA PRO A 7 10.34 -5.71 -10.12
C PRO A 7 11.22 -4.93 -9.14
N ALA A 8 10.72 -4.64 -7.94
CA ALA A 8 11.47 -3.96 -6.88
C ALA A 8 12.76 -4.69 -6.43
N ALA A 9 12.87 -6.02 -6.68
CA ALA A 9 14.06 -6.78 -6.38
C ALA A 9 15.26 -6.30 -7.21
N ALA A 10 15.06 -5.93 -8.49
CA ALA A 10 16.12 -5.40 -9.33
C ALA A 10 16.64 -4.05 -8.82
N THR A 11 15.76 -3.21 -8.27
CA THR A 11 16.16 -1.94 -7.64
C THR A 11 17.01 -2.19 -6.40
N LEU A 12 16.63 -3.13 -5.54
CA LEU A 12 17.42 -3.47 -4.35
C LEU A 12 18.79 -4.06 -4.73
N GLU A 13 18.84 -4.96 -5.72
CA GLU A 13 20.10 -5.53 -6.20
C GLU A 13 21.05 -4.45 -6.74
N ALA A 14 20.54 -3.55 -7.56
CA ALA A 14 21.33 -2.44 -8.10
C ALA A 14 21.93 -1.58 -6.98
N ARG A 15 21.12 -1.20 -5.98
CA ARG A 15 21.57 -0.40 -4.83
C ARG A 15 22.56 -1.15 -3.92
N LEU A 16 22.40 -2.45 -3.74
CA LEU A 16 23.33 -3.27 -2.96
C LEU A 16 24.63 -3.58 -3.72
N ALA A 17 24.65 -3.44 -5.05
CA ALA A 17 25.87 -3.55 -5.85
C ALA A 17 26.74 -2.27 -5.77
N GLU A 18 26.16 -1.14 -5.38
CA GLU A 18 26.89 0.10 -5.17
C GLU A 18 27.78 0.03 -3.90
N PRO A 19 28.85 0.84 -3.80
CA PRO A 19 29.55 1.03 -2.55
C PRO A 19 28.60 1.45 -1.43
N ARG A 20 28.90 1.06 -0.18
CA ARG A 20 28.10 1.43 0.99
C ARG A 20 27.88 2.94 1.06
N ARG A 21 26.63 3.38 0.85
CA ARG A 21 26.27 4.80 0.83
C ARG A 21 25.04 5.12 1.67
N PHE A 22 23.99 4.28 1.54
CA PHE A 22 22.72 4.46 2.23
C PHE A 22 22.23 3.14 2.81
N ILE A 23 21.52 3.23 3.93
CA ILE A 23 20.70 2.14 4.47
C ILE A 23 19.52 1.93 3.52
N GLN A 24 19.29 0.70 3.07
CA GLN A 24 18.15 0.37 2.23
C GLN A 24 16.95 -0.01 3.11
N VAL A 25 15.84 0.70 2.98
CA VAL A 25 14.62 0.47 3.77
C VAL A 25 13.55 -0.09 2.86
N ILE A 26 13.06 -1.30 3.17
CA ILE A 26 11.94 -1.94 2.46
C ILE A 26 10.67 -1.75 3.30
N ALA A 27 9.82 -0.82 2.88
CA ALA A 27 8.59 -0.49 3.57
C ALA A 27 7.36 -0.84 2.73
N GLY A 28 6.30 -1.33 3.37
CA GLY A 28 5.05 -1.66 2.67
C GLY A 28 4.08 -2.44 3.55
N PRO A 29 2.83 -2.63 3.12
CA PRO A 29 1.80 -3.35 3.86
C PRO A 29 2.23 -4.77 4.26
N ARG A 30 1.47 -5.35 5.19
CA ARG A 30 1.63 -6.76 5.56
C ARG A 30 1.33 -7.68 4.36
N GLN A 31 2.02 -8.82 4.28
CA GLN A 31 1.78 -9.89 3.28
C GLN A 31 1.99 -9.48 1.80
N VAL A 32 2.77 -8.44 1.53
CA VAL A 32 3.16 -8.07 0.15
C VAL A 32 4.48 -8.71 -0.31
N GLY A 33 5.10 -9.57 0.54
CA GLY A 33 6.31 -10.33 0.18
C GLY A 33 7.63 -9.58 0.41
N LYS A 34 7.72 -8.67 1.39
CA LYS A 34 8.96 -7.94 1.74
C LYS A 34 10.11 -8.89 2.05
N THR A 35 9.91 -9.79 3.01
CA THR A 35 10.93 -10.77 3.44
C THR A 35 11.34 -11.67 2.30
N THR A 36 10.36 -12.20 1.52
CA THR A 36 10.63 -13.06 0.36
C THR A 36 11.49 -12.36 -0.68
N LEU A 37 11.15 -11.10 -1.01
CA LEU A 37 11.91 -10.30 -1.97
C LEU A 37 13.37 -10.12 -1.52
N VAL A 38 13.58 -9.76 -0.26
CA VAL A 38 14.94 -9.51 0.26
C VAL A 38 15.76 -10.80 0.32
N LEU A 39 15.15 -11.93 0.71
CA LEU A 39 15.83 -13.22 0.72
C LEU A 39 16.19 -13.69 -0.70
N GLN A 40 15.28 -13.53 -1.69
CA GLN A 40 15.59 -13.79 -3.11
C GLN A 40 16.75 -12.94 -3.63
N VAL A 41 16.84 -11.68 -3.18
CA VAL A 41 17.98 -10.81 -3.54
C VAL A 41 19.26 -11.31 -2.85
N ALA A 42 19.21 -11.62 -1.55
CA ALA A 42 20.35 -12.09 -0.78
C ALA A 42 20.96 -13.38 -1.35
N GLU A 43 20.14 -14.33 -1.82
CA GLU A 43 20.61 -15.59 -2.45
C GLU A 43 21.40 -15.35 -3.76
N ARG A 44 21.18 -14.22 -4.43
CA ARG A 44 21.81 -13.88 -5.72
C ARG A 44 23.01 -12.95 -5.59
N LEU A 45 23.15 -12.30 -4.45
CA LEU A 45 24.31 -11.44 -4.19
C LEU A 45 25.59 -12.29 -4.09
N ARG A 46 26.68 -11.75 -4.62
CA ARG A 46 28.00 -12.38 -4.53
C ARG A 46 28.73 -12.07 -3.22
N ILE A 47 28.10 -11.28 -2.36
CA ILE A 47 28.62 -10.90 -1.04
C ILE A 47 27.83 -11.60 0.06
N PRO A 48 28.43 -11.95 1.19
CA PRO A 48 27.75 -12.65 2.27
C PRO A 48 26.65 -11.81 2.88
N CYS A 49 25.54 -12.45 3.26
CA CYS A 49 24.36 -11.83 3.83
C CYS A 49 24.00 -12.50 5.16
N ARG A 50 23.76 -11.67 6.18
CA ARG A 50 23.22 -12.11 7.46
C ARG A 50 21.79 -11.59 7.62
N TYR A 51 20.85 -12.51 7.87
CA TYR A 51 19.44 -12.18 8.13
C TYR A 51 19.12 -12.40 9.61
N ALA A 52 18.42 -11.42 10.21
CA ALA A 52 17.86 -11.51 11.55
C ALA A 52 16.48 -10.85 11.61
N SER A 53 15.56 -11.47 12.35
CA SER A 53 14.19 -10.96 12.51
C SER A 53 13.86 -10.67 13.98
N ALA A 54 13.28 -9.50 14.23
CA ALA A 54 12.78 -9.09 15.54
C ALA A 54 11.46 -9.79 15.93
N ASP A 55 10.95 -10.72 15.13
CA ASP A 55 9.75 -11.50 15.44
C ASP A 55 9.95 -12.57 16.52
N GLN A 56 11.18 -12.97 16.78
CA GLN A 56 11.49 -14.01 17.77
C GLN A 56 11.31 -13.48 19.20
N PRO A 57 10.39 -14.06 20.02
CA PRO A 57 10.02 -13.52 21.33
C PRO A 57 11.15 -13.46 22.36
N THR A 58 12.14 -14.34 22.25
CA THR A 58 13.22 -14.55 23.21
C THR A 58 14.38 -13.57 23.10
N LEU A 59 14.42 -12.72 22.04
CA LEU A 59 15.58 -11.89 21.70
C LEU A 59 15.32 -10.37 21.75
N ARG A 60 14.20 -9.91 22.33
CA ARG A 60 13.79 -8.49 22.32
C ARG A 60 14.40 -7.62 23.43
N GLY A 61 15.61 -7.89 23.87
CA GLY A 61 16.31 -6.97 24.77
C GLY A 61 16.62 -5.63 24.08
N PRO A 62 16.81 -4.52 24.81
CA PRO A 62 17.18 -3.21 24.26
C PRO A 62 18.49 -3.21 23.47
N GLY A 63 19.28 -4.30 23.55
CA GLY A 63 20.53 -4.48 22.82
C GLY A 63 20.45 -5.34 21.55
N TRP A 64 19.27 -5.86 21.18
CA TRP A 64 19.17 -6.84 20.09
C TRP A 64 19.77 -6.35 18.76
N ILE A 65 19.54 -5.11 18.36
CA ILE A 65 20.12 -4.55 17.13
C ILE A 65 21.65 -4.52 17.20
N ALA A 66 22.20 -4.11 18.34
CA ALA A 66 23.66 -4.09 18.53
C ALA A 66 24.27 -5.49 18.48
N GLU A 67 23.61 -6.47 19.09
CA GLU A 67 24.04 -7.87 19.05
C GLU A 67 24.08 -8.42 17.61
N GLN A 68 23.02 -8.16 16.81
CA GLN A 68 23.00 -8.59 15.41
C GLN A 68 24.05 -7.87 14.56
N TRP A 69 24.27 -6.58 14.85
CA TRP A 69 25.28 -5.78 14.16
C TRP A 69 26.70 -6.22 14.48
N ASP A 70 26.98 -6.46 15.75
CA ASP A 70 28.32 -6.96 16.20
C ASP A 70 28.57 -8.38 15.70
N ALA A 71 27.53 -9.22 15.62
CA ALA A 71 27.65 -10.54 15.02
C ALA A 71 27.99 -10.43 13.51
N ALA A 72 27.37 -9.51 12.77
CA ALA A 72 27.69 -9.26 11.37
C ALA A 72 29.12 -8.70 11.20
N ARG A 73 29.55 -7.79 12.08
CA ARG A 73 30.94 -7.28 12.11
C ARG A 73 31.96 -8.39 12.38
N ALA A 74 31.64 -9.31 13.28
CA ALA A 74 32.52 -10.45 13.60
C ALA A 74 32.57 -11.45 12.43
N GLU A 75 31.44 -11.71 11.75
CA GLU A 75 31.34 -12.64 10.65
C GLU A 75 32.05 -12.13 9.38
N PHE A 76 31.87 -10.85 9.03
CA PHE A 76 32.38 -10.27 7.78
C PHE A 76 33.74 -9.56 7.95
N GLY A 77 34.11 -9.24 9.17
CA GLY A 77 35.38 -8.57 9.45
C GLY A 77 35.45 -7.17 8.81
N ARG A 78 36.35 -7.01 7.84
CA ARG A 78 36.52 -5.81 7.03
C ARG A 78 36.10 -6.01 5.57
N ASP A 79 35.55 -7.16 5.23
CA ASP A 79 35.07 -7.48 3.91
C ASP A 79 33.66 -6.97 3.70
N ASP A 80 33.23 -6.92 2.45
CA ASP A 80 31.87 -6.56 2.06
C ASP A 80 30.85 -7.56 2.63
N GLY A 81 29.78 -7.07 3.23
CA GLY A 81 28.68 -7.86 3.74
C GLY A 81 27.37 -7.09 3.80
N VAL A 82 26.26 -7.80 3.90
CA VAL A 82 24.91 -7.23 4.06
C VAL A 82 24.28 -7.75 5.34
N LEU A 83 23.89 -6.84 6.23
CA LEU A 83 23.06 -7.16 7.39
C LEU A 83 21.60 -6.80 7.06
N ILE A 84 20.73 -7.79 7.15
CA ILE A 84 19.30 -7.68 6.92
C ILE A 84 18.58 -7.79 8.25
N LEU A 85 17.89 -6.71 8.66
CA LEU A 85 17.08 -6.67 9.89
C LEU A 85 15.61 -6.58 9.54
N ASP A 86 14.86 -7.64 9.85
CA ASP A 86 13.43 -7.73 9.56
C ASP A 86 12.56 -7.37 10.76
N GLU A 87 11.39 -6.77 10.50
CA GLU A 87 10.43 -6.28 11.50
C GLU A 87 11.08 -5.35 12.55
N VAL A 88 12.05 -4.56 12.10
CA VAL A 88 12.93 -3.73 12.96
C VAL A 88 12.14 -2.80 13.91
N GLN A 89 10.93 -2.37 13.54
CA GLN A 89 10.07 -1.52 14.38
C GLN A 89 9.57 -2.19 15.66
N LYS A 90 9.78 -3.51 15.81
CA LYS A 90 9.45 -4.24 17.05
C LYS A 90 10.56 -4.15 18.11
N ALA A 91 11.76 -3.74 17.72
CA ALA A 91 12.84 -3.48 18.66
C ALA A 91 12.69 -2.08 19.26
N ALA A 92 12.83 -1.96 20.59
CA ALA A 92 12.82 -0.67 21.25
C ALA A 92 14.01 0.20 20.76
N ASP A 93 13.79 1.50 20.60
CA ASP A 93 14.80 2.51 20.22
C ASP A 93 15.66 2.12 19.00
N TRP A 94 15.04 1.36 18.07
CA TRP A 94 15.72 0.80 16.91
C TRP A 94 16.42 1.88 16.06
N ALA A 95 15.78 3.01 15.83
CA ALA A 95 16.31 4.06 14.95
C ALA A 95 17.56 4.72 15.52
N GLU A 96 17.60 4.96 16.85
CA GLU A 96 18.76 5.47 17.56
C GLU A 96 19.91 4.47 17.54
N SER A 97 19.62 3.19 17.76
CA SER A 97 20.61 2.12 17.72
C SER A 97 21.22 1.97 16.32
N VAL A 98 20.38 1.95 15.27
CA VAL A 98 20.83 1.89 13.88
C VAL A 98 21.68 3.12 13.53
N LYS A 99 21.25 4.34 13.92
CA LYS A 99 22.02 5.56 13.68
C LYS A 99 23.42 5.49 14.28
N ARG A 100 23.50 5.15 15.55
CA ARG A 100 24.77 5.05 16.27
C ARG A 100 25.72 4.07 15.60
N LEU A 101 25.27 2.85 15.31
CA LEU A 101 26.08 1.78 14.73
C LEU A 101 26.47 2.10 13.27
N TRP A 102 25.56 2.69 12.50
CA TRP A 102 25.86 3.17 11.15
C TRP A 102 26.95 4.26 11.15
N ASP A 103 26.89 5.22 12.07
CA ASP A 103 27.85 6.30 12.19
C ASP A 103 29.22 5.78 12.70
N GLU A 104 29.23 4.75 13.56
CA GLU A 104 30.45 4.02 13.96
C GLU A 104 31.14 3.36 12.77
N ASP A 105 30.40 2.57 11.98
CA ASP A 105 30.93 1.92 10.78
C ASP A 105 31.43 2.91 9.74
N THR A 106 30.79 4.08 9.64
CA THR A 106 31.20 5.16 8.75
C THR A 106 32.56 5.75 9.17
N ARG A 107 32.76 5.97 10.46
CA ARG A 107 34.05 6.44 11.01
C ARG A 107 35.17 5.42 10.85
N GLU A 108 34.84 4.13 11.04
CA GLU A 108 35.80 3.02 10.90
C GLU A 108 36.00 2.55 9.45
N LYS A 109 35.27 3.17 8.49
CA LYS A 109 35.30 2.80 7.06
C LYS A 109 34.97 1.31 6.83
N ARG A 110 34.03 0.76 7.60
CA ARG A 110 33.53 -0.60 7.40
C ARG A 110 32.55 -0.63 6.21
N PRO A 111 32.66 -1.59 5.29
CA PRO A 111 31.81 -1.66 4.10
C PRO A 111 30.47 -2.37 4.34
N LEU A 112 30.04 -2.56 5.61
CA LEU A 112 28.81 -3.26 5.97
C LEU A 112 27.58 -2.54 5.47
N ARG A 113 26.84 -3.13 4.53
CA ARG A 113 25.57 -2.63 3.98
C ARG A 113 24.41 -3.07 4.86
N ILE A 114 23.40 -2.22 5.00
CA ILE A 114 22.27 -2.46 5.88
C ILE A 114 20.97 -2.44 5.07
N VAL A 115 20.13 -3.46 5.29
CA VAL A 115 18.77 -3.55 4.80
C VAL A 115 17.81 -3.64 5.98
N LEU A 116 16.87 -2.72 6.07
CA LEU A 116 15.83 -2.70 7.11
C LEU A 116 14.48 -3.02 6.49
N LEU A 117 13.72 -3.93 7.09
CA LEU A 117 12.35 -4.24 6.69
C LEU A 117 11.37 -3.87 7.80
N GLY A 118 10.22 -3.33 7.40
CA GLY A 118 9.14 -3.01 8.33
C GLY A 118 7.76 -3.09 7.68
N SER A 119 6.79 -3.63 8.43
CA SER A 119 5.39 -3.76 8.00
C SER A 119 4.52 -2.57 8.41
N ALA A 120 5.05 -1.62 9.19
CA ALA A 120 4.35 -0.43 9.65
C ALA A 120 4.96 0.85 9.03
N PRO A 121 4.55 1.23 7.80
CA PRO A 121 5.16 2.34 7.08
C PRO A 121 5.20 3.65 7.87
N LEU A 122 4.15 3.96 8.64
CA LEU A 122 4.07 5.19 9.44
C LEU A 122 5.12 5.23 10.57
N LEU A 123 5.28 4.11 11.31
CA LEU A 123 6.31 4.01 12.36
C LEU A 123 7.71 4.11 11.78
N MET A 124 7.93 3.43 10.64
CA MET A 124 9.20 3.52 9.93
C MET A 124 9.46 4.96 9.47
N GLN A 125 8.50 5.59 8.82
CA GLN A 125 8.66 6.94 8.29
C GLN A 125 8.98 7.97 9.38
N ARG A 126 8.29 7.93 10.51
CA ARG A 126 8.52 8.84 11.64
C ARG A 126 9.94 8.68 12.20
N ALA A 127 10.32 7.46 12.53
CA ALA A 127 11.64 7.18 13.09
C ALA A 127 12.79 7.47 12.09
N LEU A 128 12.57 7.18 10.80
CA LEU A 128 13.54 7.51 9.73
C LEU A 128 13.73 9.02 9.59
N SER A 129 12.65 9.81 9.61
CA SER A 129 12.74 11.27 9.47
C SER A 129 13.34 11.96 10.69
N GLU A 130 13.08 11.44 11.90
CA GLU A 130 13.59 12.04 13.15
C GLU A 130 15.05 11.66 13.40
N SER A 131 15.45 10.39 13.23
CA SER A 131 16.75 9.90 13.67
C SER A 131 17.72 9.59 12.52
N LEU A 132 17.25 9.12 11.36
CA LEU A 132 18.08 8.60 10.28
C LEU A 132 18.16 9.52 9.05
N ALA A 133 17.67 10.76 9.14
CA ALA A 133 17.68 11.70 8.02
C ALA A 133 19.04 11.76 7.31
N GLY A 134 19.03 11.67 5.96
CA GLY A 134 20.21 11.69 5.11
C GLY A 134 21.03 10.39 5.05
N ARG A 135 20.60 9.31 5.74
CA ARG A 135 21.34 8.03 5.80
C ARG A 135 20.64 6.88 5.10
N PHE A 136 19.45 7.06 4.58
CA PHE A 136 18.63 5.96 4.03
C PHE A 136 17.98 6.31 2.70
N GLU A 137 17.62 5.26 1.99
CA GLU A 137 16.73 5.29 0.83
C GLU A 137 15.60 4.27 1.05
N VAL A 138 14.39 4.60 0.58
CA VAL A 138 13.21 3.75 0.75
C VAL A 138 12.83 3.10 -0.58
N ILE A 139 12.58 1.79 -0.54
CA ILE A 139 11.88 1.04 -1.59
C ILE A 139 10.48 0.74 -1.04
N ARG A 140 9.46 1.38 -1.61
CA ARG A 140 8.07 1.17 -1.22
C ARG A 140 7.49 -0.01 -1.98
N LEU A 141 7.14 -1.07 -1.25
CA LEU A 141 6.39 -2.20 -1.80
C LEU A 141 4.90 -1.96 -1.60
N THR A 142 4.17 -2.04 -2.69
CA THR A 142 2.71 -1.95 -2.72
C THR A 142 2.07 -3.34 -2.69
N HIS A 143 0.74 -3.41 -2.62
CA HIS A 143 0.03 -4.63 -2.95
C HIS A 143 0.42 -5.12 -4.35
N TRP A 144 0.31 -6.43 -4.60
CA TRP A 144 0.58 -6.96 -5.91
C TRP A 144 -0.45 -6.45 -6.92
N SER A 145 0.05 -6.01 -8.06
CA SER A 145 -0.78 -5.57 -9.17
C SER A 145 -1.46 -6.76 -9.86
N PRO A 146 -2.55 -6.55 -10.61
CA PRO A 146 -3.13 -7.58 -11.46
C PRO A 146 -2.13 -8.20 -12.43
N ALA A 147 -1.17 -7.41 -12.95
CA ALA A 147 -0.09 -7.91 -13.78
C ALA A 147 0.81 -8.90 -13.04
N GLU A 148 1.24 -8.58 -11.81
CA GLU A 148 2.05 -9.46 -10.98
C GLU A 148 1.30 -10.76 -10.62
N MET A 149 -0.01 -10.66 -10.30
CA MET A 149 -0.84 -11.84 -10.01
C MET A 149 -1.03 -12.74 -11.24
N ARG A 150 -1.20 -12.14 -12.42
CA ARG A 150 -1.25 -12.89 -13.68
C ARG A 150 0.07 -13.59 -13.98
N GLU A 151 1.19 -12.90 -13.85
CA GLU A 151 2.52 -13.41 -14.16
C GLU A 151 2.92 -14.55 -13.19
N ALA A 152 2.61 -14.41 -11.91
CA ALA A 152 2.97 -15.38 -10.89
C ALA A 152 2.01 -16.58 -10.80
N PHE A 153 0.71 -16.39 -11.02
CA PHE A 153 -0.32 -17.39 -10.73
C PHE A 153 -1.24 -17.70 -11.92
N GLY A 154 -1.06 -17.05 -13.08
CA GLY A 154 -1.88 -17.26 -14.27
C GLY A 154 -3.31 -16.72 -14.14
N TRP A 155 -3.56 -15.78 -13.24
CA TRP A 155 -4.91 -15.26 -13.01
C TRP A 155 -5.43 -14.42 -14.17
N SER A 156 -6.74 -14.53 -14.43
CA SER A 156 -7.43 -13.57 -15.28
C SER A 156 -7.55 -12.21 -14.58
N VAL A 157 -7.85 -11.17 -15.34
CA VAL A 157 -8.07 -9.83 -14.78
C VAL A 157 -9.27 -9.82 -13.82
N GLU A 158 -10.33 -10.58 -14.13
CA GLU A 158 -11.51 -10.71 -13.27
C GLU A 158 -11.18 -11.39 -11.95
N GLN A 159 -10.34 -12.43 -11.98
CA GLN A 159 -9.85 -13.07 -10.76
C GLN A 159 -9.03 -12.10 -9.92
N ALA A 160 -8.15 -11.31 -10.53
CA ALA A 160 -7.37 -10.30 -9.84
C ALA A 160 -8.26 -9.16 -9.26
N ILE A 161 -9.30 -8.75 -9.98
CA ILE A 161 -10.29 -7.77 -9.51
C ILE A 161 -11.03 -8.30 -8.27
N PHE A 162 -11.44 -9.58 -8.27
CA PHE A 162 -12.21 -10.14 -7.15
C PHE A 162 -11.32 -10.57 -5.99
N TYR A 163 -10.28 -11.38 -6.25
CA TYR A 163 -9.44 -11.95 -5.19
C TYR A 163 -8.31 -11.01 -4.73
N GLY A 164 -8.07 -9.90 -5.45
CA GLY A 164 -7.08 -8.90 -5.08
C GLY A 164 -5.63 -9.35 -5.19
N GLY A 165 -4.72 -8.58 -4.59
CA GLY A 165 -3.28 -8.74 -4.71
C GLY A 165 -2.59 -9.23 -3.43
N TYR A 166 -3.10 -10.31 -2.80
CA TYR A 166 -2.42 -11.01 -1.70
C TYR A 166 -1.86 -12.36 -2.18
N PRO A 167 -0.55 -12.48 -2.46
CA PRO A 167 0.03 -13.69 -3.03
C PRO A 167 -0.11 -14.93 -2.14
N GLY A 168 -0.13 -14.74 -0.81
CA GLY A 168 -0.37 -15.83 0.14
C GLY A 168 -1.76 -16.44 0.08
N ALA A 169 -2.75 -15.70 -0.44
CA ALA A 169 -4.12 -16.16 -0.63
C ALA A 169 -4.35 -16.87 -1.98
N ALA A 170 -3.42 -16.70 -2.93
CA ALA A 170 -3.59 -17.19 -4.29
C ALA A 170 -3.89 -18.70 -4.41
N PRO A 171 -3.22 -19.59 -3.65
CA PRO A 171 -3.53 -21.02 -3.71
C PRO A 171 -4.92 -21.41 -3.16
N LEU A 172 -5.62 -20.47 -2.50
CA LEU A 172 -6.88 -20.75 -1.81
C LEU A 172 -8.12 -20.41 -2.63
N ILE A 173 -8.00 -19.79 -3.81
CA ILE A 173 -9.15 -19.29 -4.60
C ILE A 173 -10.10 -20.39 -5.07
N ALA A 174 -9.64 -21.64 -5.15
CA ALA A 174 -10.48 -22.79 -5.47
C ALA A 174 -11.46 -23.17 -4.34
N ASP A 175 -11.20 -22.72 -3.11
CA ASP A 175 -12.02 -22.91 -1.93
C ASP A 175 -12.36 -21.52 -1.34
N HIS A 176 -13.51 -20.98 -1.79
CA HIS A 176 -13.92 -19.62 -1.45
C HIS A 176 -14.03 -19.40 0.07
N GLU A 177 -14.59 -20.34 0.83
CA GLU A 177 -14.73 -20.17 2.29
C GLU A 177 -13.36 -20.13 2.99
N ARG A 178 -12.44 -20.96 2.54
CA ARG A 178 -11.08 -21.00 3.07
C ARG A 178 -10.32 -19.73 2.71
N TRP A 179 -10.50 -19.20 1.50
CA TRP A 179 -9.94 -17.94 1.07
C TRP A 179 -10.47 -16.77 1.91
N VAL A 180 -11.79 -16.68 2.12
CA VAL A 180 -12.43 -15.65 2.97
C VAL A 180 -11.88 -15.71 4.38
N ARG A 181 -11.80 -16.91 4.99
CA ARG A 181 -11.22 -17.08 6.33
C ARG A 181 -9.78 -16.62 6.39
N TYR A 182 -8.96 -16.96 5.41
CA TYR A 182 -7.58 -16.51 5.36
C TYR A 182 -7.46 -14.97 5.30
N ILE A 183 -8.25 -14.31 4.44
CA ILE A 183 -8.23 -12.84 4.36
C ILE A 183 -8.67 -12.22 5.68
N ARG A 184 -9.72 -12.73 6.31
CA ARG A 184 -10.22 -12.20 7.59
C ARG A 184 -9.24 -12.44 8.74
N ASP A 185 -8.84 -13.68 8.94
CA ASP A 185 -8.11 -14.10 10.15
C ASP A 185 -6.61 -13.85 10.05
N SER A 186 -6.04 -13.93 8.84
CA SER A 186 -4.58 -13.83 8.66
C SER A 186 -4.13 -12.47 8.12
N ILE A 187 -5.04 -11.68 7.52
CA ILE A 187 -4.71 -10.35 6.98
C ILE A 187 -5.40 -9.25 7.78
N ILE A 188 -6.75 -9.22 7.78
CA ILE A 188 -7.51 -8.11 8.37
C ILE A 188 -7.29 -8.06 9.88
N GLU A 189 -7.54 -9.17 10.56
CA GLU A 189 -7.47 -9.22 12.03
C GLU A 189 -6.10 -8.81 12.58
N PRO A 190 -4.97 -9.42 12.15
CA PRO A 190 -3.67 -9.04 12.66
C PRO A 190 -3.26 -7.61 12.31
N THR A 191 -3.68 -7.09 11.14
CA THR A 191 -3.36 -5.72 10.74
C THR A 191 -4.07 -4.71 11.64
N ILE A 192 -5.37 -4.90 11.92
CA ILE A 192 -6.13 -3.99 12.79
C ILE A 192 -5.73 -4.15 14.25
N SER A 193 -5.66 -5.40 14.77
CA SER A 193 -5.49 -5.66 16.20
C SER A 193 -4.04 -5.57 16.69
N ARG A 194 -3.07 -5.58 15.78
CA ARG A 194 -1.63 -5.49 16.14
C ARG A 194 -0.95 -4.31 15.48
N ASP A 195 -0.92 -4.26 14.15
CA ASP A 195 -0.08 -3.28 13.47
C ASP A 195 -0.59 -1.84 13.68
N VAL A 196 -1.91 -1.60 13.49
CA VAL A 196 -2.48 -0.26 13.70
C VAL A 196 -2.42 0.15 15.17
N LEU A 197 -2.70 -0.77 16.11
CA LEU A 197 -2.64 -0.49 17.54
C LEU A 197 -1.20 -0.25 18.05
N LEU A 198 -0.19 -0.77 17.36
CA LEU A 198 1.21 -0.49 17.67
C LEU A 198 1.68 0.86 17.13
N MET A 199 1.03 1.40 16.07
CA MET A 199 1.41 2.69 15.46
C MET A 199 1.17 3.87 16.38
N THR A 200 0.08 3.82 17.15
CA THR A 200 -0.31 4.87 18.10
C THR A 200 -1.33 4.34 19.08
N ARG A 201 -1.52 5.08 20.17
CA ARG A 201 -2.61 4.78 21.11
C ARG A 201 -3.95 5.00 20.42
N VAL A 202 -4.71 3.92 20.26
CA VAL A 202 -6.08 3.92 19.74
C VAL A 202 -7.04 3.78 20.92
N ASP A 203 -7.77 4.84 21.24
CA ASP A 203 -8.67 4.83 22.40
C ASP A 203 -9.94 4.00 22.17
N LYS A 204 -10.35 3.81 20.92
CA LYS A 204 -11.56 3.08 20.54
C LYS A 204 -11.29 2.03 19.45
N PRO A 205 -10.65 0.87 19.77
CA PRO A 205 -10.32 -0.16 18.78
C PRO A 205 -11.54 -0.73 18.04
N ALA A 206 -12.68 -0.87 18.74
CA ALA A 206 -13.93 -1.32 18.12
C ALA A 206 -14.45 -0.33 17.06
N LEU A 207 -14.30 0.98 17.28
CA LEU A 207 -14.65 1.99 16.30
C LEU A 207 -13.73 1.94 15.06
N LEU A 208 -12.42 1.76 15.26
CA LEU A 208 -11.46 1.60 14.17
C LEU A 208 -11.86 0.42 13.26
N ARG A 209 -12.22 -0.72 13.85
CA ARG A 209 -12.69 -1.90 13.12
C ARG A 209 -13.97 -1.60 12.32
N ARG A 210 -14.98 -1.01 12.95
CA ARG A 210 -16.25 -0.66 12.28
C ARG A 210 -16.02 0.36 11.15
N LEU A 211 -15.12 1.30 11.33
CA LEU A 211 -14.74 2.26 10.27
C LEU A 211 -14.07 1.54 9.09
N PHE A 212 -13.21 0.57 9.36
CA PHE A 212 -12.64 -0.26 8.31
C PHE A 212 -13.71 -1.04 7.53
N GLU A 213 -14.62 -1.74 8.23
CA GLU A 213 -15.70 -2.50 7.60
C GLU A 213 -16.63 -1.59 6.79
N LEU A 214 -16.97 -0.40 7.33
CA LEU A 214 -17.74 0.61 6.64
C LEU A 214 -17.01 1.07 5.36
N SER A 215 -15.70 1.33 5.45
CA SER A 215 -14.90 1.77 4.33
C SER A 215 -14.81 0.73 3.22
N CYS A 216 -14.74 -0.55 3.56
CA CYS A 216 -14.79 -1.65 2.60
C CYS A 216 -16.16 -1.72 1.89
N ARG A 217 -17.25 -1.55 2.64
CA ARG A 217 -18.63 -1.57 2.09
C ARG A 217 -18.89 -0.39 1.14
N TYR A 218 -18.34 0.78 1.43
CA TYR A 218 -18.51 2.01 0.67
C TYR A 218 -17.29 2.35 -0.22
N SER A 219 -16.44 1.37 -0.53
CA SER A 219 -15.33 1.59 -1.47
C SER A 219 -15.85 2.08 -2.83
N GLY A 220 -15.18 3.07 -3.41
CA GLY A 220 -15.61 3.79 -4.61
C GLY A 220 -16.63 4.90 -4.35
N GLN A 221 -17.11 5.13 -3.12
CA GLN A 221 -18.18 6.09 -2.84
C GLN A 221 -17.71 7.23 -1.94
N VAL A 222 -18.27 8.42 -2.20
CA VAL A 222 -18.06 9.62 -1.38
C VAL A 222 -18.96 9.57 -0.15
N LEU A 223 -18.37 9.48 1.05
CA LEU A 223 -19.10 9.45 2.31
C LEU A 223 -18.59 10.53 3.25
N SER A 224 -19.46 11.47 3.66
CA SER A 224 -19.06 12.51 4.60
C SER A 224 -18.83 11.94 6.00
N TYR A 225 -17.91 12.53 6.76
CA TYR A 225 -17.65 12.15 8.15
C TYR A 225 -18.92 12.19 9.02
N ASN A 226 -19.81 13.16 8.79
CA ASN A 226 -21.11 13.23 9.50
C ASN A 226 -22.01 12.03 9.18
N LYS A 227 -22.04 11.58 7.91
CA LYS A 227 -22.78 10.35 7.54
C LYS A 227 -22.14 9.10 8.16
N MET A 228 -20.81 9.04 8.24
CA MET A 228 -20.10 7.96 8.94
C MET A 228 -20.45 7.95 10.43
N LEU A 229 -20.48 9.14 11.08
CA LEU A 229 -20.91 9.25 12.49
C LEU A 229 -22.31 8.68 12.72
N GLY A 230 -23.24 8.94 11.83
CA GLY A 230 -24.61 8.42 11.92
C GLY A 230 -24.74 6.91 11.71
N GLN A 231 -23.75 6.26 11.10
CA GLN A 231 -23.75 4.80 10.86
C GLN A 231 -22.89 4.02 11.88
N LEU A 232 -22.03 4.71 12.62
CA LEU A 232 -21.08 4.09 13.54
C LEU A 232 -21.49 4.38 14.99
N GLN A 233 -21.71 3.34 15.78
CA GLN A 233 -21.94 3.48 17.22
C GLN A 233 -20.65 3.98 17.91
N ASP A 234 -20.79 4.84 18.90
CA ASP A 234 -19.71 5.44 19.69
C ASP A 234 -18.64 6.18 18.87
N ALA A 235 -19.02 6.71 17.71
CA ALA A 235 -18.11 7.27 16.73
C ALA A 235 -17.30 8.49 17.23
N GLY A 236 -17.74 9.15 18.32
CA GLY A 236 -17.05 10.32 18.85
C GLY A 236 -17.26 11.55 17.96
N ASN A 237 -16.20 11.99 17.31
CA ASN A 237 -16.24 13.15 16.42
C ASN A 237 -15.58 12.88 15.06
N THR A 238 -15.75 13.81 14.12
CA THR A 238 -15.21 13.71 12.75
C THR A 238 -13.69 13.66 12.72
N THR A 239 -13.01 14.33 13.65
CA THR A 239 -11.54 14.34 13.76
C THR A 239 -11.01 12.95 14.12
N THR A 240 -11.67 12.24 15.04
CA THR A 240 -11.32 10.87 15.40
C THR A 240 -11.45 9.94 14.20
N LEU A 241 -12.55 10.07 13.42
CA LEU A 241 -12.74 9.25 12.21
C LEU A 241 -11.70 9.54 11.13
N ALA A 242 -11.37 10.82 10.91
CA ALA A 242 -10.32 11.20 9.97
C ALA A 242 -8.96 10.61 10.37
N HIS A 243 -8.59 10.75 11.65
CA HIS A 243 -7.36 10.14 12.18
C HIS A 243 -7.33 8.63 12.03
N TYR A 244 -8.44 7.93 12.32
CA TYR A 244 -8.50 6.48 12.16
C TYR A 244 -8.43 6.05 10.69
N LEU A 245 -8.99 6.84 9.78
CA LEU A 245 -8.87 6.59 8.35
C LEU A 245 -7.41 6.75 7.88
N ASP A 246 -6.68 7.74 8.41
CA ASP A 246 -5.25 7.93 8.13
C ASP A 246 -4.40 6.76 8.66
N LEU A 247 -4.75 6.21 9.83
CA LEU A 247 -4.08 5.02 10.36
C LEU A 247 -4.31 3.80 9.48
N LEU A 248 -5.54 3.57 9.03
CA LEU A 248 -5.87 2.48 8.11
C LEU A 248 -5.19 2.65 6.75
N ALA A 249 -5.07 3.88 6.25
CA ALA A 249 -4.34 4.20 5.03
C ALA A 249 -2.84 3.90 5.19
N SER A 250 -2.26 4.27 6.32
CA SER A 250 -0.86 3.98 6.65
C SER A 250 -0.57 2.48 6.77
N ALA A 251 -1.57 1.68 7.16
CA ALA A 251 -1.47 0.22 7.19
C ALA A 251 -1.69 -0.42 5.80
N GLY A 252 -1.99 0.38 4.77
CA GLY A 252 -2.26 -0.10 3.42
C GLY A 252 -3.59 -0.84 3.27
N MET A 253 -4.58 -0.54 4.12
CA MET A 253 -5.89 -1.22 4.08
C MET A 253 -6.92 -0.43 3.26
N VAL A 254 -7.27 0.76 3.73
CA VAL A 254 -8.24 1.66 3.09
C VAL A 254 -7.75 3.09 3.19
N THR A 255 -8.09 3.93 2.23
CA THR A 255 -7.78 5.35 2.26
C THR A 255 -9.01 6.20 1.94
N GLY A 256 -8.99 7.46 2.32
CA GLY A 256 -9.95 8.46 1.92
C GLY A 256 -9.37 9.38 0.86
N LEU A 257 -9.74 9.20 -0.40
CA LEU A 257 -9.28 10.10 -1.45
C LEU A 257 -9.88 11.50 -1.21
N PRO A 258 -9.05 12.54 -1.21
CA PRO A 258 -9.53 13.91 -1.07
C PRO A 258 -10.22 14.39 -2.35
N LYS A 259 -11.15 15.35 -2.20
CA LYS A 259 -11.78 16.01 -3.34
C LYS A 259 -10.76 16.91 -4.03
N TYR A 260 -10.65 16.83 -5.35
CA TYR A 260 -9.91 17.81 -6.14
C TYR A 260 -10.56 19.19 -6.04
N ALA A 261 -9.82 20.18 -5.62
CA ALA A 261 -10.21 21.57 -5.58
C ALA A 261 -9.00 22.45 -5.90
N GLY A 262 -9.19 23.52 -6.64
CA GLY A 262 -8.10 24.41 -7.03
C GLY A 262 -7.34 25.07 -5.87
N GLN A 263 -7.93 25.05 -4.65
CA GLN A 263 -7.32 25.61 -3.43
C GLN A 263 -7.09 24.50 -2.38
N ILE A 264 -5.88 24.42 -1.84
CA ILE A 264 -5.44 23.42 -0.86
C ILE A 264 -6.35 23.38 0.40
N VAL A 265 -6.81 24.53 0.87
CA VAL A 265 -7.69 24.62 2.07
C VAL A 265 -9.03 23.92 1.85
N ARG A 266 -9.60 23.98 0.64
CA ARG A 266 -10.87 23.31 0.30
C ARG A 266 -10.70 21.80 0.15
N ARG A 267 -9.50 21.32 -0.16
CA ARG A 267 -9.18 19.89 -0.26
C ARG A 267 -9.32 19.19 1.10
N ARG A 268 -8.83 19.82 2.20
CA ARG A 268 -8.82 19.25 3.56
C ARG A 268 -10.17 19.18 4.25
N ALA A 269 -11.13 20.02 3.87
CA ALA A 269 -12.46 20.09 4.49
C ALA A 269 -13.52 19.23 3.76
N SER A 270 -13.15 18.51 2.70
CA SER A 270 -14.08 17.76 1.86
C SER A 270 -14.38 16.37 2.41
N SER A 271 -15.55 15.83 2.05
CA SER A 271 -15.89 14.43 2.27
C SER A 271 -14.91 13.52 1.51
N PRO A 272 -14.35 12.48 2.11
CA PRO A 272 -13.49 11.55 1.38
C PRO A 272 -14.28 10.63 0.46
N LYS A 273 -13.70 10.24 -0.68
CA LYS A 273 -14.10 9.04 -1.42
C LYS A 273 -13.36 7.85 -0.80
N LEU A 274 -14.09 6.92 -0.22
CA LEU A 274 -13.50 5.77 0.44
C LEU A 274 -12.93 4.81 -0.61
N GLN A 275 -11.74 4.29 -0.38
CA GLN A 275 -11.03 3.45 -1.34
C GLN A 275 -10.26 2.34 -0.62
N VAL A 276 -10.56 1.07 -0.93
CA VAL A 276 -9.70 -0.04 -0.50
C VAL A 276 -8.38 -0.04 -1.26
N MET A 277 -7.29 -0.35 -0.57
CA MET A 277 -5.97 -0.49 -1.21
C MET A 277 -5.79 -1.86 -1.89
N ASN A 278 -6.71 -2.81 -1.60
CA ASN A 278 -6.73 -4.15 -2.16
C ASN A 278 -8.18 -4.65 -2.16
N THR A 279 -8.68 -5.04 -3.31
CA THR A 279 -10.08 -5.45 -3.46
C THR A 279 -10.47 -6.70 -2.67
N ALA A 280 -9.50 -7.58 -2.34
CA ALA A 280 -9.72 -8.71 -1.43
C ALA A 280 -10.34 -8.29 -0.09
N LEU A 281 -10.04 -7.08 0.40
CA LEU A 281 -10.60 -6.55 1.65
C LEU A 281 -12.11 -6.28 1.52
N MET A 282 -12.55 -5.81 0.35
CA MET A 282 -13.95 -5.57 0.04
C MET A 282 -14.70 -6.88 -0.17
N THR A 283 -14.17 -7.78 -0.98
CA THR A 283 -14.86 -9.02 -1.38
C THR A 283 -14.94 -10.04 -0.26
N ALA A 284 -13.91 -10.20 0.57
CA ALA A 284 -13.94 -11.09 1.74
C ALA A 284 -14.99 -10.67 2.80
N LEU A 285 -15.45 -9.41 2.77
CA LEU A 285 -16.49 -8.90 3.68
C LEU A 285 -17.86 -8.75 3.00
N SER A 286 -17.97 -8.98 1.69
CA SER A 286 -19.20 -8.75 0.93
C SER A 286 -20.22 -9.88 1.07
N GLY A 287 -19.77 -11.10 1.32
CA GLY A 287 -20.59 -12.31 1.28
C GLY A 287 -20.82 -12.87 -0.12
N TYR A 288 -20.34 -12.23 -1.17
CA TYR A 288 -20.43 -12.73 -2.55
C TYR A 288 -19.36 -13.77 -2.84
N THR A 289 -19.73 -14.83 -3.55
CA THR A 289 -18.79 -15.66 -4.30
C THR A 289 -18.36 -14.94 -5.59
N PHE A 290 -17.34 -15.47 -6.28
CA PHE A 290 -16.86 -14.88 -7.55
C PHE A 290 -17.96 -14.83 -8.62
N ASP A 291 -18.71 -15.93 -8.77
CA ASP A 291 -19.76 -16.03 -9.80
C ASP A 291 -20.96 -15.14 -9.47
N GLU A 292 -21.37 -15.05 -8.19
CA GLU A 292 -22.42 -14.14 -7.76
C GLU A 292 -22.03 -12.69 -7.99
N ALA A 293 -20.79 -12.31 -7.64
CA ALA A 293 -20.29 -10.95 -7.86
C ALA A 293 -20.27 -10.58 -9.35
N ARG A 294 -19.90 -11.52 -10.21
CA ARG A 294 -19.92 -11.34 -11.68
C ARG A 294 -21.33 -11.19 -12.23
N SER A 295 -22.30 -11.84 -11.59
CA SER A 295 -23.70 -11.84 -12.01
C SER A 295 -24.49 -10.62 -11.52
N ASP A 296 -23.93 -9.86 -10.56
CA ASP A 296 -24.50 -8.60 -10.06
C ASP A 296 -23.77 -7.40 -10.71
N PRO A 297 -24.38 -6.74 -11.75
CA PRO A 297 -23.72 -5.66 -12.47
C PRO A 297 -23.39 -4.43 -11.59
N GLU A 298 -24.20 -4.15 -10.57
CA GLU A 298 -23.97 -3.02 -9.67
C GLU A 298 -22.77 -3.29 -8.76
N PHE A 299 -22.72 -4.46 -8.12
CA PHE A 299 -21.61 -4.85 -7.29
C PHE A 299 -20.32 -4.97 -8.10
N TRP A 300 -20.38 -5.63 -9.27
CA TRP A 300 -19.24 -5.78 -10.16
C TRP A 300 -18.70 -4.44 -10.65
N GLY A 301 -19.59 -3.52 -11.01
CA GLY A 301 -19.23 -2.16 -11.43
C GLY A 301 -18.42 -1.42 -10.35
N ARG A 302 -18.91 -1.47 -9.11
CA ARG A 302 -18.19 -0.87 -7.97
C ARG A 302 -16.86 -1.57 -7.67
N LEU A 303 -16.81 -2.88 -7.86
CA LEU A 303 -15.59 -3.65 -7.65
C LEU A 303 -14.53 -3.32 -8.69
N VAL A 304 -14.90 -3.17 -9.96
CA VAL A 304 -14.01 -2.72 -11.05
C VAL A 304 -13.50 -1.31 -10.77
N GLU A 305 -14.37 -0.37 -10.40
CA GLU A 305 -13.96 0.98 -10.02
C GLU A 305 -13.00 0.96 -8.82
N SER A 306 -13.30 0.15 -7.80
CA SER A 306 -12.42 -0.03 -6.65
C SER A 306 -11.07 -0.66 -7.02
N ALA A 307 -11.02 -1.56 -8.01
CA ALA A 307 -9.78 -2.14 -8.51
C ALA A 307 -8.91 -1.10 -9.25
N VAL A 308 -9.53 -0.27 -10.09
CA VAL A 308 -8.86 0.86 -10.75
C VAL A 308 -8.35 1.85 -9.69
N GLY A 309 -9.19 2.20 -8.72
CA GLY A 309 -8.79 3.08 -7.61
C GLY A 309 -7.66 2.51 -6.76
N ALA A 310 -7.66 1.20 -6.47
CA ALA A 310 -6.59 0.54 -5.75
C ALA A 310 -5.28 0.55 -6.55
N HIS A 311 -5.35 0.30 -7.87
CA HIS A 311 -4.19 0.38 -8.75
C HIS A 311 -3.56 1.78 -8.74
N LEU A 312 -4.39 2.83 -8.88
CA LEU A 312 -3.95 4.23 -8.82
C LEU A 312 -3.39 4.60 -7.43
N ALA A 313 -4.08 4.22 -6.35
CA ALA A 313 -3.68 4.57 -4.99
C ALA A 313 -2.36 3.88 -4.57
N ASN A 314 -2.16 2.62 -4.96
CA ASN A 314 -0.89 1.92 -4.74
C ASN A 314 0.25 2.58 -5.54
N ALA A 315 0.00 2.98 -6.78
CA ALA A 315 0.99 3.69 -7.58
C ALA A 315 1.32 5.08 -6.99
N ALA A 316 0.33 5.83 -6.50
CA ALA A 316 0.53 7.11 -5.82
C ALA A 316 1.36 6.95 -4.53
N PHE A 317 1.15 5.86 -3.77
CA PHE A 317 1.96 5.56 -2.60
C PHE A 317 3.45 5.32 -2.93
N ALA A 318 3.74 4.76 -4.11
CA ALA A 318 5.10 4.43 -4.53
C ALA A 318 5.78 5.52 -5.38
N SER A 319 5.04 6.51 -5.88
CA SER A 319 5.51 7.53 -6.83
C SER A 319 5.11 8.95 -6.41
N ASP A 320 5.63 9.95 -7.12
CA ASP A 320 5.40 11.37 -6.80
C ASP A 320 4.23 11.96 -7.60
N PHE A 321 3.04 11.39 -7.45
CA PHE A 321 1.80 12.01 -7.92
C PHE A 321 0.71 11.93 -6.86
N GLU A 322 -0.26 12.83 -6.95
CA GLU A 322 -1.37 12.92 -6.03
C GLU A 322 -2.64 12.38 -6.69
N LEU A 323 -3.45 11.65 -5.90
CA LEU A 323 -4.69 11.03 -6.33
C LEU A 323 -5.87 11.67 -5.61
N TYR A 324 -6.87 12.05 -6.39
CA TYR A 324 -8.09 12.70 -5.93
C TYR A 324 -9.31 12.09 -6.63
N TYR A 325 -10.51 12.46 -6.18
CA TYR A 325 -11.74 12.39 -6.94
C TYR A 325 -12.27 13.83 -7.14
N TRP A 326 -13.20 14.03 -8.07
CA TRP A 326 -13.91 15.30 -8.17
C TRP A 326 -15.41 15.08 -8.24
N ARG A 327 -16.17 15.93 -7.55
CA ARG A 327 -17.63 15.92 -7.58
C ARG A 327 -18.17 17.32 -7.36
N GLU A 328 -19.10 17.72 -8.22
CA GLU A 328 -19.86 18.96 -8.06
C GLU A 328 -21.33 18.70 -8.42
N ARG A 329 -22.21 18.83 -7.42
CA ARG A 329 -23.64 18.47 -7.52
C ARG A 329 -23.80 17.00 -7.92
N ASP A 330 -24.36 16.74 -9.12
CA ASP A 330 -24.62 15.44 -9.74
C ASP A 330 -23.54 15.00 -10.75
N ARG A 331 -22.50 15.81 -10.93
CA ARG A 331 -21.37 15.52 -11.81
C ARG A 331 -20.18 15.02 -11.02
N GLU A 332 -19.62 13.90 -11.44
CA GLU A 332 -18.48 13.25 -10.77
C GLU A 332 -17.43 12.83 -11.80
N VAL A 333 -16.18 12.88 -11.40
CA VAL A 333 -15.03 12.22 -12.03
C VAL A 333 -14.46 11.25 -11.01
N ASP A 334 -14.39 9.99 -11.38
CA ASP A 334 -14.02 8.91 -10.46
C ASP A 334 -12.65 9.13 -9.85
N PHE A 335 -11.66 9.48 -10.68
CA PHE A 335 -10.31 9.76 -10.22
C PHE A 335 -9.70 10.95 -10.97
N VAL A 336 -8.95 11.76 -10.23
CA VAL A 336 -8.13 12.84 -10.78
C VAL A 336 -6.70 12.61 -10.31
N VAL A 337 -5.78 12.46 -11.25
CA VAL A 337 -4.35 12.34 -10.98
C VAL A 337 -3.69 13.69 -11.27
N GLU A 338 -2.89 14.18 -10.32
CA GLU A 338 -2.09 15.40 -10.47
C GLU A 338 -0.60 15.06 -10.34
N SER A 339 0.18 15.37 -11.37
CA SER A 339 1.62 15.16 -11.40
C SER A 339 2.29 16.33 -12.10
N HIS A 340 3.28 16.98 -11.43
CA HIS A 340 4.03 18.12 -11.96
C HIS A 340 3.15 19.24 -12.57
N GLY A 341 2.01 19.52 -11.95
CA GLY A 341 1.06 20.54 -12.40
C GLY A 341 0.19 20.13 -13.59
N ARG A 342 0.34 18.91 -14.10
CA ARG A 342 -0.53 18.33 -15.14
C ARG A 342 -1.58 17.43 -14.52
N ARG A 343 -2.76 17.35 -15.15
CA ARG A 343 -3.92 16.65 -14.62
C ARG A 343 -4.45 15.63 -15.61
N ILE A 344 -4.91 14.51 -15.06
CA ILE A 344 -5.68 13.50 -15.79
C ILE A 344 -6.99 13.29 -15.05
N ALA A 345 -8.09 13.42 -15.74
CA ALA A 345 -9.41 13.08 -15.25
C ALA A 345 -9.81 11.71 -15.80
N ILE A 346 -10.10 10.77 -14.92
CA ILE A 346 -10.36 9.36 -15.24
C ILE A 346 -11.78 8.99 -14.86
N GLU A 347 -12.51 8.42 -15.80
CA GLU A 347 -13.84 7.84 -15.61
C GLU A 347 -13.76 6.33 -15.86
N VAL A 348 -14.45 5.53 -15.05
CA VAL A 348 -14.45 4.06 -15.13
C VAL A 348 -15.83 3.56 -15.53
N LYS A 349 -15.92 2.73 -16.57
CA LYS A 349 -17.17 2.13 -17.06
C LYS A 349 -17.01 0.62 -17.25
N SER A 350 -17.54 -0.17 -16.32
CA SER A 350 -17.53 -1.65 -16.41
C SER A 350 -18.61 -2.21 -17.34
N GLY A 351 -19.66 -1.44 -17.63
CA GLY A 351 -20.76 -1.79 -18.54
C GLY A 351 -20.75 -0.93 -19.81
N ARG A 352 -21.89 -0.79 -20.49
CA ARG A 352 -22.01 0.05 -21.69
C ARG A 352 -21.69 1.51 -21.36
N ALA A 353 -20.80 2.12 -22.11
CA ALA A 353 -20.59 3.55 -22.06
C ALA A 353 -21.81 4.28 -22.65
N GLY A 354 -22.28 5.32 -21.97
CA GLY A 354 -23.20 6.28 -22.58
C GLY A 354 -22.45 7.20 -23.56
N ASP A 355 -23.19 7.85 -24.46
CA ASP A 355 -22.61 8.74 -25.49
C ASP A 355 -22.00 10.04 -24.93
N SER A 356 -22.16 10.33 -23.64
CA SER A 356 -21.65 11.53 -22.99
C SER A 356 -21.00 11.25 -21.64
N LEU A 357 -19.97 12.02 -21.30
CA LEU A 357 -19.24 11.96 -20.04
C LEU A 357 -19.32 13.33 -19.33
N PRO A 358 -20.51 13.70 -18.80
CA PRO A 358 -20.79 15.06 -18.32
C PRO A 358 -19.90 15.46 -17.12
N GLY A 359 -19.39 14.48 -16.35
CA GLY A 359 -18.43 14.72 -15.29
C GLY A 359 -17.09 15.22 -15.82
N LEU A 360 -16.53 14.53 -16.82
CA LEU A 360 -15.27 14.93 -17.46
C LEU A 360 -15.38 16.30 -18.14
N ASP A 361 -16.49 16.55 -18.85
CA ASP A 361 -16.71 17.84 -19.52
C ASP A 361 -16.80 19.00 -18.52
N ALA A 362 -17.52 18.80 -17.43
CA ALA A 362 -17.62 19.78 -16.36
C ALA A 362 -16.30 20.03 -15.63
N PHE A 363 -15.53 18.98 -15.38
CA PHE A 363 -14.22 19.09 -14.77
C PHE A 363 -13.28 19.96 -15.62
N ILE A 364 -13.21 19.68 -16.93
CA ILE A 364 -12.34 20.43 -17.86
C ILE A 364 -12.82 21.87 -18.00
N SER A 365 -14.13 22.11 -18.08
CA SER A 365 -14.69 23.46 -18.09
C SER A 365 -14.31 24.27 -16.84
N THR A 366 -14.20 23.59 -15.68
CA THR A 366 -13.91 24.24 -14.39
C THR A 366 -12.41 24.50 -14.18
N PHE A 367 -11.56 23.55 -14.56
CA PHE A 367 -10.13 23.57 -14.21
C PHE A 367 -9.19 23.75 -15.42
N GLY A 368 -9.76 23.84 -16.62
CA GLY A 368 -8.99 24.02 -17.84
C GLY A 368 -8.33 22.74 -18.34
N GLU A 369 -7.21 22.88 -19.04
CA GLU A 369 -6.55 21.77 -19.74
C GLU A 369 -6.27 20.58 -18.81
N SER A 370 -6.88 19.43 -19.15
CA SER A 370 -6.70 18.16 -18.46
C SER A 370 -6.87 17.03 -19.47
N ARG A 371 -6.01 16.01 -19.38
CA ARG A 371 -6.17 14.82 -20.21
C ARG A 371 -7.38 14.03 -19.75
N ARG A 372 -8.22 13.62 -20.70
CA ARG A 372 -9.37 12.71 -20.46
C ARG A 372 -8.91 11.28 -20.58
N LEU A 373 -9.35 10.43 -19.69
CA LEU A 373 -9.14 9.00 -19.77
C LEU A 373 -10.43 8.27 -19.43
N LEU A 374 -10.91 7.44 -20.34
CA LEU A 374 -12.00 6.52 -20.10
C LEU A 374 -11.42 5.10 -19.98
N VAL A 375 -11.68 4.42 -18.86
CA VAL A 375 -11.26 3.04 -18.60
C VAL A 375 -12.48 2.14 -18.66
N GLY A 376 -12.41 1.09 -19.48
CA GLY A 376 -13.47 0.15 -19.73
C GLY A 376 -14.24 0.44 -21.00
N ALA A 377 -15.56 0.22 -21.00
CA ALA A 377 -16.39 0.28 -22.20
C ALA A 377 -16.26 1.61 -22.94
N GLY A 378 -15.87 1.55 -24.21
CA GLY A 378 -15.66 2.72 -25.08
C GLY A 378 -14.31 3.44 -24.88
N GLY A 379 -13.44 2.94 -24.02
CA GLY A 379 -12.14 3.52 -23.72
C GLY A 379 -11.02 2.50 -23.72
N ILE A 380 -10.04 2.70 -22.83
CA ILE A 380 -8.94 1.75 -22.61
C ILE A 380 -9.52 0.49 -21.95
N ASP A 381 -9.16 -0.67 -22.46
CA ASP A 381 -9.56 -1.94 -21.87
C ASP A 381 -9.12 -2.04 -20.39
N ILE A 382 -9.99 -2.61 -19.53
CA ILE A 382 -9.75 -2.73 -18.10
C ILE A 382 -8.48 -3.57 -17.83
N GLU A 383 -8.29 -4.66 -18.58
CA GLU A 383 -7.11 -5.51 -18.43
C GLU A 383 -5.85 -4.76 -18.87
N GLU A 384 -5.90 -4.03 -19.99
CA GLU A 384 -4.78 -3.19 -20.43
C GLU A 384 -4.41 -2.13 -19.39
N PHE A 385 -5.42 -1.47 -18.83
CA PHE A 385 -5.19 -0.44 -17.81
C PHE A 385 -4.57 -1.02 -16.55
N LEU A 386 -5.14 -2.07 -15.99
CA LEU A 386 -4.69 -2.70 -14.74
C LEU A 386 -3.38 -3.48 -14.88
N SER A 387 -3.02 -3.91 -16.09
CA SER A 387 -1.76 -4.62 -16.38
C SER A 387 -0.62 -3.67 -16.73
N SER A 388 -0.90 -2.40 -17.00
CA SER A 388 0.13 -1.40 -17.34
C SER A 388 0.54 -0.60 -16.10
N PRO A 389 1.81 -0.21 -15.97
CA PRO A 389 2.21 0.73 -14.92
C PRO A 389 1.49 2.08 -15.11
N VAL A 390 1.04 2.68 -14.00
CA VAL A 390 0.31 3.97 -14.05
C VAL A 390 1.11 5.06 -14.76
N SER A 391 2.44 5.02 -14.67
CA SER A 391 3.34 5.95 -15.36
C SER A 391 3.14 6.01 -16.88
N ARG A 392 2.64 4.94 -17.51
CA ARG A 392 2.28 4.94 -18.94
C ARG A 392 1.18 5.95 -19.27
N TRP A 393 0.32 6.19 -18.31
CA TRP A 393 -0.85 7.06 -18.48
C TRP A 393 -0.61 8.49 -17.99
N LEU A 394 0.44 8.69 -17.15
CA LEU A 394 0.81 10.02 -16.64
C LEU A 394 1.23 10.97 -17.77
N PRO A 395 1.00 12.29 -17.60
CA PRO A 395 1.31 13.29 -18.62
C PRO A 395 2.81 13.56 -18.74
#